data_4bc63379a9e7c8649e93e36d2844bc0d
#
_entry.id   4bc63379a9e7c8649e93e36d2844bc0d
#
_cell.length_a   1.000
_cell.length_b   1.000
_cell.length_c   1.000
_cell.angle_alpha   90.00
_cell.angle_beta   90.00
_cell.angle_gamma   90.00
#
_symmetry.space_group_name_H-M   'P 1'
#
loop_
_entity.id
_entity.type
_entity.pdbx_description
1 polymer ?
#
loop_
_entity_poly.entity_id
_entity_poly.type
_entity_poly.pdbx_seq_one_letter_code
_entity_poly.pdbx_strand_id
1 'polypeptide(L)'
;MQHSLPLISTLAIAFGLALIFGFLAERFKVPALVGYLLAGIMCGAHTPGPVADMELASQLSEIGVMLLMFGVGLHFSLSDLLRVKNIAVPGAVLQMTIATVLGALFAIEVWNWTFAQALVFGLCLSCASTVVLLKALELHGHLKTYDGQISVGWLVVEDIATVVILVLLPPVAQILAGGHGGVALSASETLWIVGFTLLRVVAFVVLMLVVGQKLIPWALIQVAKTGSRELFTLSILACAIGIAFGASVVFDVSFALGAFFAGMVLQESKYAHRAAKDSMPLQDAFSVLFFVGVGMMLDWHVLLTDPVAILCMLAIIIIGKGVTAFILVHALKYPLHTSLTVAAALAQIGEFSYILAAQGIALKMVDTHLMSMIVAASIFSIALNPFVFKAIPFVRKYLLRYFAWARAAAMITDRYSELPQETDRRFLSGQTILVGTCAVNDILSATLFRNHVPFVSIVENAEQAQAMRDKKLAVITGDPSDPMVLVQAHIITATLLVISGVDPVTALKIAETAKQLNPLLKIVIRAEQSALAEHLAEDQKVGEFVFDTDSVSDSLYRKILAHYAAEEGDDDDNEDETAARAPAQAQT
;
A
#
# COMPACT_ATOMS: atom_id res chain seq x y z
N MET A 1 6.89 22.68 -44.14
CA MET A 1 6.81 23.14 -42.74
C MET A 1 6.48 21.93 -41.87
N GLN A 2 7.49 21.26 -41.37
CA GLN A 2 7.29 20.28 -40.29
C GLN A 2 7.02 21.10 -39.03
N HIS A 3 5.77 21.22 -38.63
CA HIS A 3 5.45 21.67 -37.30
C HIS A 3 6.03 20.62 -36.32
N SER A 4 7.18 20.90 -35.77
CA SER A 4 7.69 20.12 -34.63
C SER A 4 6.66 20.28 -33.51
N LEU A 5 5.94 19.23 -33.19
CA LEU A 5 5.02 19.17 -32.05
C LEU A 5 5.75 18.44 -30.90
N PRO A 6 6.73 19.08 -30.25
CA PRO A 6 7.64 18.40 -29.34
C PRO A 6 6.90 17.74 -28.17
N LEU A 7 5.81 18.35 -27.69
CA LEU A 7 5.01 17.77 -26.63
C LEU A 7 4.30 16.48 -27.06
N ILE A 8 3.65 16.49 -28.24
CA ILE A 8 2.92 15.31 -28.73
C ILE A 8 3.89 14.18 -29.07
N SER A 9 5.03 14.49 -29.71
CA SER A 9 6.04 13.48 -30.03
C SER A 9 6.66 12.89 -28.76
N THR A 10 6.99 13.70 -27.75
CA THR A 10 7.51 13.24 -26.47
C THR A 10 6.51 12.32 -25.76
N LEU A 11 5.22 12.69 -25.69
CA LEU A 11 4.18 11.84 -25.11
C LEU A 11 3.98 10.53 -25.88
N ALA A 12 3.93 10.59 -27.22
CA ALA A 12 3.74 9.40 -28.05
C ALA A 12 4.89 8.40 -27.90
N ILE A 13 6.13 8.89 -27.90
CA ILE A 13 7.33 8.07 -27.72
C ILE A 13 7.34 7.50 -26.29
N ALA A 14 7.13 8.33 -25.28
CA ALA A 14 7.15 7.93 -23.88
C ALA A 14 6.12 6.84 -23.59
N PHE A 15 4.84 7.06 -23.92
CA PHE A 15 3.80 6.05 -23.71
C PHE A 15 3.98 4.80 -24.57
N GLY A 16 4.40 4.95 -25.85
CA GLY A 16 4.63 3.81 -26.73
C GLY A 16 5.72 2.88 -26.22
N LEU A 17 6.86 3.45 -25.84
CA LEU A 17 7.98 2.66 -25.28
C LEU A 17 7.65 2.13 -23.90
N ALA A 18 6.99 2.92 -23.04
CA ALA A 18 6.56 2.48 -21.73
C ALA A 18 5.61 1.27 -21.80
N LEU A 19 4.66 1.28 -22.75
CA LEU A 19 3.78 0.13 -22.98
C LEU A 19 4.56 -1.12 -23.37
N ILE A 20 5.49 -1.01 -24.34
CA ILE A 20 6.28 -2.14 -24.82
C ILE A 20 7.16 -2.71 -23.70
N PHE A 21 7.96 -1.87 -23.06
CA PHE A 21 8.89 -2.32 -22.03
C PHE A 21 8.19 -2.70 -20.73
N GLY A 22 7.09 -2.03 -20.37
CA GLY A 22 6.25 -2.40 -19.23
C GLY A 22 5.62 -3.78 -19.43
N PHE A 23 5.06 -4.05 -20.62
CA PHE A 23 4.54 -5.38 -20.96
C PHE A 23 5.63 -6.46 -20.92
N LEU A 24 6.82 -6.18 -21.45
CA LEU A 24 7.94 -7.12 -21.39
C LEU A 24 8.36 -7.39 -19.94
N ALA A 25 8.47 -6.36 -19.11
CA ALA A 25 8.82 -6.51 -17.70
C ALA A 25 7.83 -7.43 -16.97
N GLU A 26 6.52 -7.19 -17.09
CA GLU A 26 5.47 -8.03 -16.50
C GLU A 26 5.53 -9.47 -17.01
N ARG A 27 5.80 -9.67 -18.31
CA ARG A 27 5.98 -11.02 -18.88
C ARG A 27 7.16 -11.78 -18.25
N PHE A 28 8.22 -11.08 -17.87
CA PHE A 28 9.37 -11.65 -17.16
C PHE A 28 9.18 -11.67 -15.63
N LYS A 29 7.99 -11.34 -15.13
CA LYS A 29 7.67 -11.27 -13.69
C LYS A 29 8.52 -10.26 -12.92
N VAL A 30 8.91 -9.20 -13.59
CA VAL A 30 9.57 -8.01 -13.03
C VAL A 30 8.53 -6.89 -12.99
N PRO A 31 8.52 -6.02 -11.96
CA PRO A 31 7.57 -4.90 -11.90
C PRO A 31 7.61 -4.03 -13.16
N ALA A 32 6.44 -3.63 -13.69
CA ALA A 32 6.31 -2.80 -14.89
C ALA A 32 7.11 -1.49 -14.81
N LEU A 33 7.30 -0.96 -13.59
CA LEU A 33 8.11 0.21 -13.29
C LEU A 33 9.54 0.12 -13.85
N VAL A 34 10.17 -1.05 -13.80
CA VAL A 34 11.48 -1.28 -14.43
C VAL A 34 11.38 -1.09 -15.95
N GLY A 35 10.29 -1.56 -16.54
CA GLY A 35 10.02 -1.33 -17.98
C GLY A 35 9.88 0.16 -18.32
N TYR A 36 9.23 0.95 -17.48
CA TYR A 36 9.09 2.39 -17.67
C TYR A 36 10.42 3.13 -17.57
N LEU A 37 11.28 2.76 -16.62
CA LEU A 37 12.65 3.28 -16.52
C LEU A 37 13.47 2.92 -17.77
N LEU A 38 13.38 1.67 -18.25
CA LEU A 38 14.04 1.23 -19.48
C LEU A 38 13.52 2.00 -20.71
N ALA A 39 12.22 2.25 -20.80
CA ALA A 39 11.65 3.09 -21.85
C ALA A 39 12.27 4.50 -21.85
N GLY A 40 12.45 5.08 -20.65
CA GLY A 40 13.12 6.36 -20.47
C GLY A 40 14.58 6.34 -20.96
N ILE A 41 15.33 5.30 -20.63
CA ILE A 41 16.72 5.12 -21.12
C ILE A 41 16.75 5.10 -22.65
N MET A 42 15.80 4.40 -23.25
CA MET A 42 15.73 4.26 -24.73
C MET A 42 15.38 5.56 -25.45
N CYS A 43 14.65 6.49 -24.82
CA CYS A 43 14.35 7.80 -25.39
C CYS A 43 15.19 8.95 -24.80
N GLY A 44 16.14 8.63 -23.94
CA GLY A 44 17.07 9.59 -23.35
C GLY A 44 18.21 10.02 -24.29
N ALA A 45 18.88 11.12 -23.94
CA ALA A 45 19.94 11.70 -24.75
C ALA A 45 21.19 10.82 -24.94
N HIS A 46 21.41 9.85 -24.06
CA HIS A 46 22.60 9.00 -24.06
C HIS A 46 22.41 7.70 -24.85
N THR A 47 21.24 7.46 -25.42
CA THR A 47 20.93 6.25 -26.19
C THR A 47 20.63 6.63 -27.65
N PRO A 48 21.21 5.93 -28.66
CA PRO A 48 20.89 6.17 -30.06
C PRO A 48 19.44 5.75 -30.33
N GLY A 49 18.57 6.71 -30.66
CA GLY A 49 17.14 6.45 -30.90
C GLY A 49 16.31 7.73 -31.02
N PRO A 50 14.99 7.62 -30.94
CA PRO A 50 14.11 8.78 -30.92
C PRO A 50 14.30 9.52 -29.59
N VAL A 51 14.96 10.67 -29.64
CA VAL A 51 15.19 11.50 -28.45
C VAL A 51 13.92 12.31 -28.13
N ALA A 52 13.39 12.14 -26.94
CA ALA A 52 12.32 12.97 -26.40
C ALA A 52 12.90 14.29 -25.88
N ASP A 53 12.05 15.33 -25.82
CA ASP A 53 12.45 16.62 -25.28
C ASP A 53 12.64 16.52 -23.74
N MET A 54 13.88 16.71 -23.28
CA MET A 54 14.26 16.59 -21.87
C MET A 54 13.58 17.60 -20.98
N GLU A 55 13.37 18.83 -21.45
CA GLU A 55 12.71 19.89 -20.65
C GLU A 55 11.23 19.58 -20.48
N LEU A 56 10.54 19.19 -21.55
CA LEU A 56 9.15 18.76 -21.49
C LEU A 56 8.98 17.49 -20.66
N ALA A 57 9.88 16.53 -20.80
CA ALA A 57 9.86 15.31 -19.99
C ALA A 57 10.03 15.63 -18.50
N SER A 58 10.91 16.57 -18.13
CA SER A 58 11.07 17.02 -16.74
C SER A 58 9.80 17.66 -16.19
N GLN A 59 9.16 18.57 -16.95
CA GLN A 59 7.91 19.20 -16.52
C GLN A 59 6.76 18.19 -16.36
N LEU A 60 6.63 17.24 -17.28
CA LEU A 60 5.66 16.15 -17.19
C LEU A 60 5.95 15.23 -16.01
N SER A 61 7.21 15.00 -15.73
CA SER A 61 7.69 14.24 -14.56
C SER A 61 7.26 14.90 -13.24
N GLU A 62 7.38 16.22 -13.14
CA GLU A 62 6.92 16.97 -11.94
C GLU A 62 5.41 16.83 -11.71
N ILE A 63 4.61 16.91 -12.78
CA ILE A 63 3.16 16.65 -12.68
C ILE A 63 2.93 15.20 -12.23
N GLY A 64 3.71 14.25 -12.76
CA GLY A 64 3.68 12.85 -12.35
C GLY A 64 3.94 12.66 -10.86
N VAL A 65 4.98 13.31 -10.33
CA VAL A 65 5.29 13.29 -8.87
C VAL A 65 4.15 13.90 -8.05
N MET A 66 3.59 15.04 -8.49
CA MET A 66 2.47 15.65 -7.77
C MET A 66 1.27 14.69 -7.66
N LEU A 67 0.85 14.10 -8.78
CA LEU A 67 -0.28 13.19 -8.79
C LEU A 67 0.02 11.87 -8.04
N LEU A 68 1.24 11.36 -8.14
CA LEU A 68 1.69 10.20 -7.37
C LEU A 68 1.62 10.48 -5.86
N MET A 69 2.18 11.60 -5.41
CA MET A 69 2.17 11.99 -3.99
C MET A 69 0.77 12.30 -3.46
N PHE A 70 -0.08 12.89 -4.29
CA PHE A 70 -1.48 13.07 -3.98
C PHE A 70 -2.18 11.71 -3.74
N GLY A 71 -1.94 10.74 -4.62
CA GLY A 71 -2.45 9.37 -4.47
C GLY A 71 -1.94 8.69 -3.20
N VAL A 72 -0.65 8.81 -2.89
CA VAL A 72 -0.08 8.32 -1.62
C VAL A 72 -0.80 8.97 -0.43
N GLY A 73 -1.01 10.28 -0.47
CA GLY A 73 -1.77 11.01 0.54
C GLY A 73 -3.21 10.53 0.70
N LEU A 74 -3.91 10.22 -0.40
CA LEU A 74 -5.27 9.67 -0.39
C LEU A 74 -5.37 8.28 0.26
N HIS A 75 -4.32 7.48 0.20
CA HIS A 75 -4.26 6.16 0.83
C HIS A 75 -3.66 6.20 2.24
N PHE A 76 -3.17 7.37 2.67
CA PHE A 76 -2.56 7.55 3.98
C PHE A 76 -3.62 7.59 5.08
N SER A 77 -3.63 6.57 5.95
CA SER A 77 -4.47 6.52 7.13
C SER A 77 -3.64 6.79 8.40
N LEU A 78 -3.90 7.91 9.05
CA LEU A 78 -3.28 8.23 10.33
C LEU A 78 -3.62 7.19 11.41
N SER A 79 -4.83 6.62 11.36
CA SER A 79 -5.27 5.57 12.29
C SER A 79 -4.45 4.29 12.16
N ASP A 80 -4.09 3.90 10.94
CA ASP A 80 -3.29 2.69 10.68
C ASP A 80 -1.84 2.90 11.10
N LEU A 81 -1.28 4.08 10.83
CA LEU A 81 0.04 4.44 11.33
C LEU A 81 0.10 4.41 12.87
N LEU A 82 -0.91 4.95 13.55
CA LEU A 82 -0.95 4.96 15.03
C LEU A 82 -0.99 3.55 15.63
N ARG A 83 -1.49 2.53 14.92
CA ARG A 83 -1.49 1.12 15.36
C ARG A 83 -0.10 0.50 15.36
N VAL A 84 0.72 0.83 14.37
CA VAL A 84 2.08 0.26 14.19
C VAL A 84 3.19 1.24 14.58
N LYS A 85 2.86 2.42 15.10
CA LYS A 85 3.83 3.50 15.41
C LYS A 85 5.00 3.06 16.27
N ASN A 86 4.77 2.14 17.21
CA ASN A 86 5.78 1.70 18.17
C ASN A 86 6.92 0.92 17.50
N ILE A 87 6.68 0.35 16.32
CA ILE A 87 7.70 -0.31 15.52
C ILE A 87 8.07 0.53 14.28
N ALA A 88 7.08 1.11 13.61
CA ALA A 88 7.28 1.82 12.35
C ALA A 88 8.14 3.10 12.55
N VAL A 89 7.84 3.90 13.57
CA VAL A 89 8.57 5.17 13.80
C VAL A 89 10.03 4.94 14.20
N PRO A 90 10.36 4.19 15.28
CA PRO A 90 11.76 3.97 15.63
C PRO A 90 12.48 3.15 14.57
N GLY A 91 11.80 2.21 13.92
CA GLY A 91 12.36 1.38 12.87
C GLY A 91 12.77 2.20 11.65
N ALA A 92 11.86 2.99 11.09
CA ALA A 92 12.13 3.82 9.91
C ALA A 92 13.24 4.84 10.18
N VAL A 93 13.13 5.60 11.29
CA VAL A 93 14.15 6.61 11.64
C VAL A 93 15.54 5.98 11.81
N LEU A 94 15.63 4.87 12.52
CA LEU A 94 16.91 4.22 12.78
C LEU A 94 17.49 3.58 11.50
N GLN A 95 16.64 2.92 10.70
CA GLN A 95 17.06 2.31 9.44
C GLN A 95 17.51 3.37 8.42
N MET A 96 16.77 4.48 8.27
CA MET A 96 17.18 5.60 7.40
C MET A 96 18.51 6.20 7.88
N THR A 97 18.67 6.39 9.18
CA THR A 97 19.93 6.91 9.76
C THR A 97 21.10 5.98 9.47
N ILE A 98 20.94 4.67 9.71
CA ILE A 98 22.00 3.69 9.47
C ILE A 98 22.34 3.60 7.98
N ALA A 99 21.32 3.56 7.10
CA ALA A 99 21.53 3.53 5.65
C ALA A 99 22.27 4.79 5.17
N THR A 100 21.86 5.97 5.68
CA THR A 100 22.52 7.26 5.36
C THR A 100 23.97 7.27 5.83
N VAL A 101 24.22 6.82 7.05
CA VAL A 101 25.59 6.75 7.59
C VAL A 101 26.45 5.77 6.81
N LEU A 102 25.96 4.57 6.50
CA LEU A 102 26.69 3.58 5.70
C LEU A 102 27.02 4.11 4.31
N GLY A 103 26.03 4.73 3.63
CA GLY A 103 26.25 5.36 2.33
C GLY A 103 27.26 6.50 2.40
N ALA A 104 27.10 7.38 3.39
CA ALA A 104 27.99 8.53 3.55
C ALA A 104 29.44 8.10 3.89
N LEU A 105 29.62 7.16 4.79
CA LEU A 105 30.95 6.61 5.10
C LEU A 105 31.58 5.97 3.86
N PHE A 106 30.82 5.18 3.12
CA PHE A 106 31.31 4.59 1.89
C PHE A 106 31.77 5.66 0.89
N ALA A 107 30.97 6.74 0.67
CA ALA A 107 31.32 7.80 -0.25
C ALA A 107 32.56 8.59 0.20
N ILE A 108 32.72 8.84 1.49
CA ILE A 108 33.88 9.55 2.04
C ILE A 108 35.15 8.68 1.92
N GLU A 109 35.10 7.43 2.37
CA GLU A 109 36.29 6.56 2.45
C GLU A 109 36.73 6.02 1.08
N VAL A 110 35.77 5.72 0.16
CA VAL A 110 36.09 5.10 -1.12
C VAL A 110 36.24 6.12 -2.24
N TRP A 111 35.37 7.15 -2.25
CA TRP A 111 35.39 8.16 -3.33
C TRP A 111 36.00 9.49 -2.91
N ASN A 112 36.39 9.65 -1.65
CA ASN A 112 36.89 10.92 -1.10
C ASN A 112 35.93 12.08 -1.32
N TRP A 113 34.60 11.83 -1.26
CA TRP A 113 33.59 12.86 -1.41
C TRP A 113 33.52 13.77 -0.20
N THR A 114 33.13 15.00 -0.44
CA THR A 114 32.86 15.96 0.65
C THR A 114 31.68 15.47 1.50
N PHE A 115 31.62 15.93 2.74
CA PHE A 115 30.52 15.60 3.64
C PHE A 115 29.14 15.94 3.05
N ALA A 116 29.03 17.07 2.32
CA ALA A 116 27.77 17.45 1.67
C ALA A 116 27.33 16.45 0.59
N GLN A 117 28.25 16.03 -0.27
CA GLN A 117 28.01 15.01 -1.30
C GLN A 117 27.64 13.67 -0.68
N ALA A 118 28.42 13.24 0.31
CA ALA A 118 28.22 11.98 0.99
C ALA A 118 26.88 11.92 1.75
N LEU A 119 26.47 13.02 2.37
CA LEU A 119 25.17 13.14 3.04
C LEU A 119 24.01 12.94 2.07
N VAL A 120 24.01 13.66 0.95
CA VAL A 120 22.95 13.54 -0.08
C VAL A 120 22.92 12.12 -0.63
N PHE A 121 24.08 11.54 -0.93
CA PHE A 121 24.20 10.16 -1.40
C PHE A 121 23.60 9.15 -0.41
N GLY A 122 24.00 9.22 0.85
CA GLY A 122 23.49 8.34 1.89
C GLY A 122 21.96 8.48 2.08
N LEU A 123 21.43 9.71 2.04
CA LEU A 123 19.99 9.98 2.08
C LEU A 123 19.27 9.34 0.89
N CYS A 124 19.82 9.44 -0.32
CA CYS A 124 19.25 8.79 -1.51
C CYS A 124 19.16 7.26 -1.35
N LEU A 125 20.13 6.62 -0.70
CA LEU A 125 20.12 5.17 -0.46
C LEU A 125 19.13 4.76 0.65
N SER A 126 18.72 5.68 1.51
CA SER A 126 17.89 5.35 2.66
C SER A 126 16.41 5.11 2.31
N CYS A 127 15.88 5.73 1.27
CA CYS A 127 14.46 5.72 0.93
C CYS A 127 14.05 4.46 0.17
N ALA A 128 13.00 3.76 0.62
CA ALA A 128 12.40 2.65 -0.11
C ALA A 128 11.29 3.14 -1.07
N SER A 129 10.93 2.32 -2.07
CA SER A 129 9.84 2.64 -3.00
C SER A 129 8.50 2.14 -2.48
N THR A 130 7.54 3.04 -2.43
CA THR A 130 6.15 2.75 -2.05
C THR A 130 5.50 1.80 -3.05
N VAL A 131 5.66 2.06 -4.34
CA VAL A 131 5.05 1.27 -5.43
C VAL A 131 5.59 -0.16 -5.44
N VAL A 132 6.91 -0.32 -5.32
CA VAL A 132 7.55 -1.64 -5.34
C VAL A 132 7.20 -2.47 -4.11
N LEU A 133 7.21 -1.85 -2.92
CA LEU A 133 6.85 -2.53 -1.68
C LEU A 133 5.40 -3.02 -1.70
N LEU A 134 4.45 -2.15 -2.06
CA LEU A 134 3.03 -2.52 -2.14
C LEU A 134 2.82 -3.67 -3.14
N LYS A 135 3.41 -3.57 -4.33
CA LYS A 135 3.31 -4.62 -5.36
C LYS A 135 3.94 -5.94 -4.92
N ALA A 136 5.09 -5.89 -4.26
CA ALA A 136 5.75 -7.09 -3.74
C ALA A 136 4.92 -7.77 -2.64
N LEU A 137 4.35 -7.02 -1.71
CA LEU A 137 3.46 -7.55 -0.67
C LEU A 137 2.17 -8.12 -1.27
N GLU A 138 1.58 -7.46 -2.28
CA GLU A 138 0.40 -7.95 -2.99
C GLU A 138 0.66 -9.28 -3.69
N LEU A 139 1.76 -9.38 -4.47
CA LEU A 139 2.14 -10.59 -5.20
C LEU A 139 2.41 -11.80 -4.29
N HIS A 140 2.81 -11.56 -3.04
CA HIS A 140 3.08 -12.61 -2.07
C HIS A 140 1.95 -12.80 -1.06
N GLY A 141 0.80 -12.12 -1.21
CA GLY A 141 -0.36 -12.25 -0.33
C GLY A 141 -0.19 -11.62 1.06
N HIS A 142 0.87 -10.82 1.28
CA HIS A 142 1.17 -10.23 2.58
C HIS A 142 0.59 -8.82 2.80
N LEU A 143 -0.03 -8.19 1.79
CA LEU A 143 -0.46 -6.78 1.87
C LEU A 143 -1.45 -6.52 3.03
N LYS A 144 -2.39 -7.44 3.25
CA LYS A 144 -3.43 -7.31 4.28
C LYS A 144 -3.05 -7.95 5.62
N THR A 145 -1.93 -8.65 5.69
CA THR A 145 -1.44 -9.28 6.93
C THR A 145 -0.83 -8.24 7.88
N TYR A 146 -0.59 -8.64 9.12
CA TYR A 146 0.08 -7.78 10.10
C TYR A 146 1.50 -7.40 9.66
N ASP A 147 2.24 -8.31 9.00
CA ASP A 147 3.56 -8.03 8.42
C ASP A 147 3.50 -6.94 7.35
N GLY A 148 2.46 -7.00 6.50
CA GLY A 148 2.19 -5.98 5.50
C GLY A 148 1.88 -4.63 6.12
N GLN A 149 1.04 -4.59 7.16
CA GLN A 149 0.72 -3.35 7.88
C GLN A 149 1.97 -2.72 8.53
N ILE A 150 2.85 -3.54 9.11
CA ILE A 150 4.14 -3.05 9.65
C ILE A 150 4.99 -2.47 8.52
N SER A 151 5.15 -3.20 7.40
CA SER A 151 5.96 -2.77 6.26
C SER A 151 5.45 -1.47 5.64
N VAL A 152 4.13 -1.36 5.44
CA VAL A 152 3.47 -0.16 4.91
C VAL A 152 3.58 1.00 5.90
N GLY A 153 3.31 0.77 7.19
CA GLY A 153 3.45 1.80 8.22
C GLY A 153 4.88 2.31 8.36
N TRP A 154 5.88 1.42 8.24
CA TRP A 154 7.30 1.79 8.23
C TRP A 154 7.64 2.68 7.03
N LEU A 155 7.21 2.28 5.84
CA LEU A 155 7.40 3.03 4.62
C LEU A 155 6.76 4.43 4.67
N VAL A 156 5.54 4.53 5.20
CA VAL A 156 4.86 5.83 5.38
C VAL A 156 5.68 6.76 6.29
N VAL A 157 6.32 6.24 7.33
CA VAL A 157 7.23 7.02 8.17
C VAL A 157 8.47 7.44 7.40
N GLU A 158 9.06 6.54 6.56
CA GLU A 158 10.17 6.89 5.67
C GLU A 158 9.78 8.02 4.71
N ASP A 159 8.59 7.95 4.11
CA ASP A 159 8.09 8.96 3.17
C ASP A 159 7.93 10.33 3.86
N ILE A 160 7.31 10.36 5.06
CA ILE A 160 7.19 11.59 5.85
C ILE A 160 8.56 12.14 6.24
N ALA A 161 9.47 11.27 6.72
CA ALA A 161 10.82 11.67 7.08
C ALA A 161 11.57 12.24 5.88
N THR A 162 11.45 11.62 4.71
CA THR A 162 12.07 12.08 3.46
C THR A 162 11.53 13.44 3.02
N VAL A 163 10.22 13.64 3.17
CA VAL A 163 9.61 14.94 2.91
C VAL A 163 10.18 16.02 3.85
N VAL A 164 10.33 15.72 5.14
CA VAL A 164 10.98 16.63 6.10
C VAL A 164 12.43 16.90 5.71
N ILE A 165 13.17 15.87 5.27
CA ILE A 165 14.55 15.99 4.79
C ILE A 165 14.62 16.90 3.55
N LEU A 166 13.73 16.73 2.57
CA LEU A 166 13.66 17.56 1.38
C LEU A 166 13.47 19.05 1.70
N VAL A 167 12.68 19.33 2.71
CA VAL A 167 12.46 20.70 3.20
C VAL A 167 13.69 21.26 3.91
N LEU A 168 14.41 20.42 4.67
CA LEU A 168 15.60 20.85 5.40
C LEU A 168 16.86 20.88 4.53
N LEU A 169 16.86 20.23 3.37
CA LEU A 169 18.03 20.15 2.51
C LEU A 169 18.53 21.52 2.01
N PRO A 170 17.68 22.48 1.56
CA PRO A 170 18.14 23.81 1.16
C PRO A 170 18.85 24.60 2.28
N PRO A 171 18.31 24.74 3.50
CA PRO A 171 19.04 25.40 4.59
C PRO A 171 20.32 24.65 4.99
N VAL A 172 20.33 23.32 4.96
CA VAL A 172 21.53 22.53 5.22
C VAL A 172 22.59 22.79 4.14
N ALA A 173 22.22 22.88 2.88
CA ALA A 173 23.12 23.24 1.78
C ALA A 173 23.76 24.62 1.99
N GLN A 174 22.99 25.63 2.41
CA GLN A 174 23.49 26.95 2.69
C GLN A 174 24.52 26.96 3.85
N ILE A 175 24.26 26.19 4.89
CA ILE A 175 25.17 26.04 6.04
C ILE A 175 26.48 25.36 5.61
N LEU A 176 26.40 24.26 4.85
CA LEU A 176 27.57 23.51 4.39
C LEU A 176 28.40 24.26 3.33
N ALA A 177 27.76 25.17 2.54
CA ALA A 177 28.43 26.04 1.59
C ALA A 177 29.15 27.23 2.25
N GLY A 178 29.08 27.39 3.57
CA GLY A 178 29.75 28.48 4.30
C GLY A 178 29.07 29.85 4.17
N GLY A 179 27.76 29.88 3.85
CA GLY A 179 27.01 31.13 3.68
C GLY A 179 27.26 31.84 2.34
N HIS A 180 26.58 32.98 2.14
CA HIS A 180 26.78 33.83 0.95
C HIS A 180 28.16 34.48 1.01
N GLY A 181 29.09 34.04 0.16
CA GLY A 181 30.42 34.67 0.00
C GLY A 181 31.56 34.01 0.80
N GLY A 182 31.43 32.78 1.29
CA GLY A 182 32.55 32.06 1.96
C GLY A 182 32.79 32.47 3.42
N VAL A 183 31.88 33.26 4.01
CA VAL A 183 31.91 33.62 5.44
C VAL A 183 31.06 32.59 6.19
N ALA A 184 31.66 31.96 7.19
CA ALA A 184 30.93 31.02 8.06
C ALA A 184 29.72 31.74 8.69
N LEU A 185 28.52 31.17 8.51
CA LEU A 185 27.30 31.65 9.15
C LEU A 185 27.45 31.62 10.67
N SER A 186 27.01 32.68 11.33
CA SER A 186 26.93 32.68 12.79
C SER A 186 25.89 31.65 13.25
N ALA A 187 26.05 31.11 14.45
CA ALA A 187 25.08 30.16 15.02
C ALA A 187 23.66 30.75 15.07
N SER A 188 23.52 32.04 15.25
CA SER A 188 22.24 32.75 15.26
C SER A 188 21.60 32.83 13.85
N GLU A 189 22.40 33.09 12.80
CA GLU A 189 21.90 33.11 11.42
C GLU A 189 21.46 31.69 10.97
N THR A 190 22.24 30.68 11.30
CA THR A 190 21.88 29.26 11.05
C THR A 190 20.56 28.92 11.74
N LEU A 191 20.42 29.26 13.02
CA LEU A 191 19.19 29.01 13.79
C LEU A 191 17.99 29.77 13.20
N TRP A 192 18.20 30.98 12.71
CA TRP A 192 17.16 31.79 12.07
C TRP A 192 16.69 31.17 10.74
N ILE A 193 17.62 30.76 9.86
CA ILE A 193 17.31 30.13 8.57
C ILE A 193 16.51 28.83 8.79
N VAL A 194 17.01 27.94 9.64
CA VAL A 194 16.35 26.67 9.95
C VAL A 194 15.00 26.92 10.62
N GLY A 195 14.94 27.79 11.61
CA GLY A 195 13.73 28.14 12.35
C GLY A 195 12.65 28.74 11.45
N PHE A 196 13.02 29.63 10.53
CA PHE A 196 12.08 30.24 9.60
C PHE A 196 11.56 29.24 8.54
N THR A 197 12.41 28.34 8.04
CA THR A 197 11.99 27.28 7.14
C THR A 197 11.03 26.33 7.83
N LEU A 198 11.35 25.90 9.05
CA LEU A 198 10.46 25.07 9.85
C LEU A 198 9.12 25.76 10.14
N LEU A 199 9.15 27.06 10.45
CA LEU A 199 7.94 27.85 10.68
C LEU A 199 7.03 27.88 9.46
N ARG A 200 7.58 28.06 8.25
CA ARG A 200 6.83 28.02 6.99
C ARG A 200 6.15 26.68 6.77
N VAL A 201 6.88 25.57 7.01
CA VAL A 201 6.33 24.22 6.87
C VAL A 201 5.26 23.97 7.90
N VAL A 202 5.51 24.30 9.17
CA VAL A 202 4.51 24.16 10.24
C VAL A 202 3.27 25.02 9.93
N ALA A 203 3.46 26.25 9.43
CA ALA A 203 2.34 27.12 9.04
C ALA A 203 1.52 26.49 7.89
N PHE A 204 2.18 25.90 6.88
CA PHE A 204 1.51 25.17 5.82
C PHE A 204 0.73 23.96 6.36
N VAL A 205 1.36 23.11 7.19
CA VAL A 205 0.73 21.94 7.79
C VAL A 205 -0.48 22.32 8.63
N VAL A 206 -0.34 23.34 9.48
CA VAL A 206 -1.45 23.85 10.31
C VAL A 206 -2.57 24.42 9.43
N LEU A 207 -2.24 25.18 8.39
CA LEU A 207 -3.22 25.67 7.43
C LEU A 207 -4.01 24.50 6.79
N MET A 208 -3.32 23.47 6.34
CA MET A 208 -3.94 22.29 5.72
C MET A 208 -4.82 21.52 6.70
N LEU A 209 -4.36 21.32 7.93
CA LEU A 209 -5.12 20.58 8.96
C LEU A 209 -6.31 21.39 9.51
N VAL A 210 -6.22 22.72 9.61
CA VAL A 210 -7.28 23.54 10.20
C VAL A 210 -8.28 24.03 9.14
N VAL A 211 -7.74 24.57 8.03
CA VAL A 211 -8.57 25.15 6.96
C VAL A 211 -8.84 24.11 5.87
N GLY A 212 -7.81 23.40 5.42
CA GLY A 212 -7.90 22.40 4.35
C GLY A 212 -8.93 21.31 4.66
N GLN A 213 -8.90 20.72 5.86
CA GLN A 213 -9.84 19.67 6.28
C GLN A 213 -11.31 20.12 6.27
N LYS A 214 -11.60 21.41 6.30
CA LYS A 214 -12.98 21.93 6.23
C LYS A 214 -13.33 22.41 4.82
N LEU A 215 -12.43 23.17 4.20
CA LEU A 215 -12.67 23.85 2.92
C LEU A 215 -12.72 22.84 1.75
N ILE A 216 -11.78 21.90 1.69
CA ILE A 216 -11.68 20.94 0.58
C ILE A 216 -12.89 20.01 0.54
N PRO A 217 -13.28 19.32 1.63
CA PRO A 217 -14.49 18.50 1.62
C PRO A 217 -15.77 19.31 1.34
N TRP A 218 -15.87 20.53 1.87
CA TRP A 218 -17.02 21.41 1.58
C TRP A 218 -17.11 21.74 0.09
N ALA A 219 -16.01 22.13 -0.54
CA ALA A 219 -15.96 22.44 -1.97
C ALA A 219 -16.36 21.20 -2.81
N LEU A 220 -15.82 20.04 -2.50
CA LEU A 220 -16.16 18.78 -3.17
C LEU A 220 -17.62 18.37 -3.00
N ILE A 221 -18.22 18.63 -1.83
CA ILE A 221 -19.64 18.42 -1.61
C ILE A 221 -20.49 19.30 -2.54
N GLN A 222 -20.09 20.57 -2.71
CA GLN A 222 -20.83 21.47 -3.62
C GLN A 222 -20.72 20.99 -5.08
N VAL A 223 -19.53 20.57 -5.51
CA VAL A 223 -19.34 19.99 -6.85
C VAL A 223 -20.10 18.67 -7.00
N ALA A 224 -20.06 17.77 -6.01
CA ALA A 224 -20.75 16.49 -6.06
C ALA A 224 -22.30 16.65 -6.19
N LYS A 225 -22.87 17.72 -5.61
CA LYS A 225 -24.31 18.03 -5.74
C LYS A 225 -24.72 18.36 -7.18
N THR A 226 -23.81 18.77 -8.06
CA THR A 226 -24.12 19.02 -9.47
C THR A 226 -24.41 17.74 -10.25
N GLY A 227 -24.02 16.56 -9.70
CA GLY A 227 -24.17 15.27 -10.38
C GLY A 227 -23.15 15.03 -11.52
N SER A 228 -22.35 16.04 -11.89
CA SER A 228 -21.37 15.92 -12.98
C SER A 228 -20.12 15.17 -12.52
N ARG A 229 -19.82 14.06 -13.19
CA ARG A 229 -18.60 13.30 -12.97
C ARG A 229 -17.36 14.07 -13.41
N GLU A 230 -17.45 14.77 -14.52
CA GLU A 230 -16.34 15.56 -15.08
C GLU A 230 -15.92 16.68 -14.13
N LEU A 231 -16.89 17.46 -13.59
CA LEU A 231 -16.61 18.51 -12.61
C LEU A 231 -16.01 17.94 -11.32
N PHE A 232 -16.45 16.75 -10.91
CA PHE A 232 -15.91 16.11 -9.72
C PHE A 232 -14.45 15.71 -9.91
N THR A 233 -14.10 15.04 -11.02
CA THR A 233 -12.71 14.70 -11.36
C THR A 233 -11.84 15.95 -11.53
N LEU A 234 -12.34 16.98 -12.21
CA LEU A 234 -11.64 18.25 -12.35
C LEU A 234 -11.36 18.92 -11.01
N SER A 235 -12.32 18.88 -10.07
CA SER A 235 -12.12 19.45 -8.73
C SER A 235 -11.05 18.73 -7.91
N ILE A 236 -10.93 17.40 -8.06
CA ILE A 236 -9.86 16.63 -7.43
C ILE A 236 -8.49 17.05 -7.98
N LEU A 237 -8.37 17.14 -9.31
CA LEU A 237 -7.11 17.56 -9.94
C LEU A 237 -6.77 19.00 -9.59
N ALA A 238 -7.74 19.90 -9.58
CA ALA A 238 -7.55 21.30 -9.19
C ALA A 238 -7.09 21.40 -7.72
N CYS A 239 -7.62 20.57 -6.82
CA CYS A 239 -7.14 20.48 -5.45
C CYS A 239 -5.70 19.94 -5.39
N ALA A 240 -5.40 18.83 -6.07
CA ALA A 240 -4.07 18.21 -6.05
C ALA A 240 -2.99 19.17 -6.56
N ILE A 241 -3.15 19.67 -7.78
CA ILE A 241 -2.16 20.54 -8.44
C ILE A 241 -2.17 21.95 -7.85
N GLY A 242 -3.36 22.52 -7.58
CA GLY A 242 -3.50 23.87 -7.04
C GLY A 242 -2.92 24.02 -5.64
N ILE A 243 -3.12 23.05 -4.77
CA ILE A 243 -2.53 23.06 -3.42
C ILE A 243 -1.02 22.82 -3.49
N ALA A 244 -0.55 21.90 -4.35
CA ALA A 244 0.87 21.67 -4.56
C ALA A 244 1.58 22.95 -5.04
N PHE A 245 1.02 23.62 -6.04
CA PHE A 245 1.52 24.87 -6.56
C PHE A 245 1.46 25.98 -5.51
N GLY A 246 0.33 26.15 -4.81
CA GLY A 246 0.18 27.14 -3.74
C GLY A 246 1.16 26.92 -2.58
N ALA A 247 1.41 25.66 -2.19
CA ALA A 247 2.39 25.31 -1.18
C ALA A 247 3.81 25.75 -1.58
N SER A 248 4.18 25.56 -2.83
CA SER A 248 5.49 25.96 -3.34
C SER A 248 5.64 27.48 -3.40
N VAL A 249 4.65 28.19 -3.94
CA VAL A 249 4.75 29.65 -4.14
C VAL A 249 4.63 30.43 -2.83
N VAL A 250 3.76 30.01 -1.91
CA VAL A 250 3.45 30.78 -0.69
C VAL A 250 4.37 30.39 0.47
N PHE A 251 4.65 29.08 0.61
CA PHE A 251 5.38 28.54 1.77
C PHE A 251 6.79 28.06 1.43
N ASP A 252 7.20 28.11 0.15
CA ASP A 252 8.49 27.61 -0.32
C ASP A 252 8.69 26.11 0.00
N VAL A 253 7.61 25.35 -0.13
CA VAL A 253 7.51 23.92 0.15
C VAL A 253 7.51 23.17 -1.18
N SER A 254 8.09 21.95 -1.24
CA SER A 254 8.11 21.18 -2.47
C SER A 254 6.70 20.84 -2.99
N PHE A 255 6.53 20.76 -4.32
CA PHE A 255 5.27 20.33 -4.95
C PHE A 255 4.80 18.98 -4.44
N ALA A 256 5.72 18.05 -4.22
CA ALA A 256 5.45 16.72 -3.71
C ALA A 256 4.78 16.76 -2.33
N LEU A 257 5.29 17.58 -1.40
CA LEU A 257 4.71 17.74 -0.07
C LEU A 257 3.33 18.39 -0.14
N GLY A 258 3.18 19.43 -0.95
CA GLY A 258 1.88 20.08 -1.13
C GLY A 258 0.80 19.13 -1.62
N ALA A 259 1.13 18.33 -2.63
CA ALA A 259 0.22 17.31 -3.18
C ALA A 259 -0.10 16.20 -2.18
N PHE A 260 0.89 15.72 -1.42
CA PHE A 260 0.69 14.72 -0.37
C PHE A 260 -0.31 15.19 0.70
N PHE A 261 -0.15 16.43 1.21
CA PHE A 261 -1.09 16.99 2.17
C PHE A 261 -2.49 17.22 1.58
N ALA A 262 -2.59 17.59 0.30
CA ALA A 262 -3.87 17.69 -0.38
C ALA A 262 -4.60 16.33 -0.39
N GLY A 263 -3.89 15.26 -0.71
CA GLY A 263 -4.40 13.89 -0.67
C GLY A 263 -4.82 13.45 0.73
N MET A 264 -3.95 13.69 1.73
CA MET A 264 -4.21 13.33 3.13
C MET A 264 -5.47 14.03 3.68
N VAL A 265 -5.63 15.32 3.40
CA VAL A 265 -6.82 16.07 3.84
C VAL A 265 -8.07 15.56 3.15
N LEU A 266 -7.96 15.15 1.88
CA LEU A 266 -9.09 14.61 1.13
C LEU A 266 -9.46 13.19 1.60
N GLN A 267 -8.50 12.41 2.08
CA GLN A 267 -8.72 11.06 2.62
C GLN A 267 -9.69 11.08 3.83
N GLU A 268 -9.66 12.11 4.66
CA GLU A 268 -10.58 12.31 5.78
C GLU A 268 -12.03 12.62 5.32
N SER A 269 -12.28 12.84 4.04
CA SER A 269 -13.59 13.19 3.51
C SER A 269 -14.45 11.95 3.21
N LYS A 270 -15.78 12.10 3.26
CA LYS A 270 -16.74 11.05 2.85
C LYS A 270 -16.60 10.63 1.38
N TYR A 271 -15.89 11.41 0.56
CA TYR A 271 -15.70 11.18 -0.86
C TYR A 271 -14.29 10.63 -1.18
N ALA A 272 -13.46 10.32 -0.17
CA ALA A 272 -12.10 9.82 -0.34
C ALA A 272 -12.03 8.64 -1.30
N HIS A 273 -12.86 7.62 -1.09
CA HIS A 273 -12.88 6.43 -1.95
C HIS A 273 -13.24 6.73 -3.41
N ARG A 274 -14.22 7.61 -3.63
CA ARG A 274 -14.60 8.05 -4.98
C ARG A 274 -13.50 8.89 -5.61
N ALA A 275 -12.90 9.80 -4.84
CA ALA A 275 -11.80 10.64 -5.31
C ALA A 275 -10.59 9.78 -5.73
N ALA A 276 -10.20 8.80 -4.90
CA ALA A 276 -9.15 7.85 -5.23
C ALA A 276 -9.46 7.11 -6.54
N LYS A 277 -10.66 6.54 -6.67
CA LYS A 277 -11.07 5.79 -7.87
C LYS A 277 -11.08 6.65 -9.14
N ASP A 278 -11.57 7.89 -9.07
CA ASP A 278 -11.68 8.76 -10.23
C ASP A 278 -10.35 9.43 -10.61
N SER A 279 -9.37 9.57 -9.67
CA SER A 279 -8.03 10.11 -9.95
C SER A 279 -7.00 9.05 -10.35
N MET A 280 -7.19 7.78 -9.99
CA MET A 280 -6.24 6.68 -10.23
C MET A 280 -5.79 6.57 -11.69
N PRO A 281 -6.67 6.61 -12.74
CA PRO A 281 -6.22 6.48 -14.12
C PRO A 281 -5.26 7.61 -14.56
N LEU A 282 -5.46 8.82 -14.04
CA LEU A 282 -4.57 9.94 -14.32
C LEU A 282 -3.26 9.83 -13.54
N GLN A 283 -3.34 9.45 -12.28
CA GLN A 283 -2.16 9.15 -11.48
C GLN A 283 -1.29 8.09 -12.14
N ASP A 284 -1.87 6.99 -12.60
CA ASP A 284 -1.16 5.92 -13.30
C ASP A 284 -0.47 6.42 -14.58
N ALA A 285 -1.20 7.15 -15.43
CA ALA A 285 -0.65 7.67 -16.67
C ALA A 285 0.52 8.64 -16.44
N PHE A 286 0.38 9.57 -15.49
CA PHE A 286 1.43 10.53 -15.20
C PHE A 286 2.59 9.95 -14.39
N SER A 287 2.35 8.92 -13.58
CA SER A 287 3.43 8.18 -12.91
C SER A 287 4.33 7.45 -13.92
N VAL A 288 3.75 6.92 -15.01
CA VAL A 288 4.54 6.36 -16.12
C VAL A 288 5.47 7.44 -16.70
N LEU A 289 4.97 8.65 -16.95
CA LEU A 289 5.78 9.75 -17.49
C LEU A 289 6.88 10.17 -16.51
N PHE A 290 6.61 10.15 -15.21
CA PHE A 290 7.64 10.37 -14.18
C PHE A 290 8.78 9.35 -14.31
N PHE A 291 8.45 8.05 -14.33
CA PHE A 291 9.50 7.02 -14.41
C PHE A 291 10.25 7.04 -15.75
N VAL A 292 9.57 7.35 -16.86
CA VAL A 292 10.22 7.58 -18.15
C VAL A 292 11.18 8.77 -18.08
N GLY A 293 10.73 9.91 -17.51
CA GLY A 293 11.57 11.08 -17.32
C GLY A 293 12.82 10.81 -16.47
N VAL A 294 12.66 10.08 -15.37
CA VAL A 294 13.80 9.63 -14.55
C VAL A 294 14.73 8.72 -15.34
N GLY A 295 14.19 7.77 -16.12
CA GLY A 295 14.99 6.89 -16.97
C GLY A 295 15.79 7.65 -18.03
N MET A 296 15.25 8.75 -18.59
CA MET A 296 15.96 9.62 -19.56
C MET A 296 17.19 10.30 -18.96
N MET A 297 17.24 10.49 -17.64
CA MET A 297 18.39 11.09 -16.96
C MET A 297 19.56 10.11 -16.76
N LEU A 298 19.36 8.81 -17.02
CA LEU A 298 20.43 7.82 -16.90
C LEU A 298 21.43 7.96 -18.04
N ASP A 299 22.69 8.17 -17.72
CA ASP A 299 23.81 7.85 -18.60
C ASP A 299 24.21 6.38 -18.38
N TRP A 300 23.87 5.51 -19.32
CA TRP A 300 24.15 4.07 -19.20
C TRP A 300 25.65 3.74 -19.18
N HIS A 301 26.52 4.67 -19.61
CA HIS A 301 27.97 4.48 -19.52
C HIS A 301 28.44 4.27 -18.06
N VAL A 302 27.68 4.78 -17.07
CA VAL A 302 27.98 4.57 -15.65
C VAL A 302 28.06 3.07 -15.29
N LEU A 303 27.35 2.21 -16.01
CA LEU A 303 27.44 0.76 -15.81
C LEU A 303 28.80 0.17 -16.19
N LEU A 304 29.51 0.85 -17.09
CA LEU A 304 30.83 0.44 -17.57
C LEU A 304 31.96 1.16 -16.84
N THR A 305 31.74 2.42 -16.49
CA THR A 305 32.75 3.24 -15.79
C THR A 305 32.84 2.94 -14.32
N ASP A 306 31.69 2.71 -13.66
CA ASP A 306 31.60 2.57 -12.21
C ASP A 306 30.85 1.31 -11.73
N PRO A 307 31.12 0.11 -12.29
CA PRO A 307 30.40 -1.11 -11.93
C PRO A 307 30.56 -1.48 -10.46
N VAL A 308 31.74 -1.24 -9.89
CA VAL A 308 32.01 -1.52 -8.48
C VAL A 308 31.19 -0.60 -7.58
N ALA A 309 31.04 0.67 -7.95
CA ALA A 309 30.20 1.63 -7.23
C ALA A 309 28.76 1.14 -7.15
N ILE A 310 28.20 0.72 -8.29
CA ILE A 310 26.82 0.22 -8.37
C ILE A 310 26.65 -1.06 -7.55
N LEU A 311 27.61 -2.00 -7.59
CA LEU A 311 27.57 -3.20 -6.77
C LEU A 311 27.63 -2.90 -5.27
N CYS A 312 28.44 -1.93 -4.85
CA CYS A 312 28.51 -1.49 -3.45
C CYS A 312 27.19 -0.82 -3.03
N MET A 313 26.59 0.03 -3.88
CA MET A 313 25.28 0.61 -3.63
C MET A 313 24.22 -0.47 -3.46
N LEU A 314 24.19 -1.47 -4.35
CA LEU A 314 23.28 -2.61 -4.25
C LEU A 314 23.50 -3.41 -2.96
N ALA A 315 24.76 -3.60 -2.54
CA ALA A 315 25.07 -4.24 -1.27
C ALA A 315 24.53 -3.43 -0.07
N ILE A 316 24.68 -2.11 -0.08
CA ILE A 316 24.14 -1.23 0.98
C ILE A 316 22.60 -1.28 0.96
N ILE A 317 21.96 -1.22 -0.21
CA ILE A 317 20.50 -1.23 -0.35
C ILE A 317 19.92 -2.58 0.08
N ILE A 318 20.41 -3.68 -0.46
CA ILE A 318 19.81 -5.01 -0.25
C ILE A 318 20.26 -5.60 1.09
N ILE A 319 21.57 -5.60 1.36
CA ILE A 319 22.14 -6.21 2.57
C ILE A 319 22.10 -5.20 3.72
N GLY A 320 22.60 -4.00 3.54
CA GLY A 320 22.68 -2.99 4.60
C GLY A 320 21.31 -2.63 5.16
N LYS A 321 20.37 -2.17 4.32
CA LYS A 321 19.00 -1.84 4.72
C LYS A 321 18.24 -3.08 5.18
N GLY A 322 18.31 -4.19 4.42
CA GLY A 322 17.60 -5.42 4.75
C GLY A 322 18.02 -5.99 6.09
N VAL A 323 19.33 -6.12 6.35
CA VAL A 323 19.84 -6.60 7.65
C VAL A 323 19.50 -5.65 8.78
N THR A 324 19.56 -4.34 8.55
CA THR A 324 19.18 -3.34 9.56
C THR A 324 17.71 -3.48 9.93
N ALA A 325 16.82 -3.53 8.95
CA ALA A 325 15.39 -3.72 9.18
C ALA A 325 15.12 -5.06 9.90
N PHE A 326 15.76 -6.15 9.47
CA PHE A 326 15.69 -7.44 10.14
C PHE A 326 16.06 -7.37 11.61
N ILE A 327 17.23 -6.80 11.92
CA ILE A 327 17.73 -6.68 13.30
C ILE A 327 16.77 -5.83 14.15
N LEU A 328 16.27 -4.73 13.62
CA LEU A 328 15.36 -3.84 14.35
C LEU A 328 14.03 -4.51 14.69
N VAL A 329 13.40 -5.17 13.71
CA VAL A 329 12.14 -5.88 13.91
C VAL A 329 12.34 -7.05 14.89
N HIS A 330 13.44 -7.78 14.76
CA HIS A 330 13.78 -8.87 15.66
C HIS A 330 14.08 -8.38 17.10
N ALA A 331 14.82 -7.28 17.26
CA ALA A 331 15.12 -6.67 18.55
C ALA A 331 13.86 -6.20 19.30
N LEU A 332 12.83 -5.80 18.55
CA LEU A 332 11.51 -5.45 19.08
C LEU A 332 10.64 -6.69 19.38
N LYS A 333 11.22 -7.91 19.33
CA LYS A 333 10.59 -9.20 19.65
C LYS A 333 9.40 -9.57 18.76
N TYR A 334 9.48 -9.23 17.49
CA TYR A 334 8.52 -9.71 16.49
C TYR A 334 8.92 -11.09 15.94
N PRO A 335 7.98 -11.84 15.36
CA PRO A 335 8.23 -13.15 14.77
C PRO A 335 9.32 -13.14 13.71
N LEU A 336 10.00 -14.29 13.53
CA LEU A 336 11.07 -14.41 12.54
C LEU A 336 10.58 -14.13 11.10
N HIS A 337 9.37 -14.59 10.76
CA HIS A 337 8.80 -14.36 9.42
C HIS A 337 8.50 -12.87 9.18
N THR A 338 7.95 -12.17 10.17
CA THR A 338 7.73 -10.71 10.12
C THR A 338 9.04 -9.97 9.87
N SER A 339 10.11 -10.33 10.62
CA SER A 339 11.43 -9.73 10.47
C SER A 339 12.00 -9.93 9.05
N LEU A 340 11.83 -11.12 8.47
CA LEU A 340 12.29 -11.43 7.12
C LEU A 340 11.44 -10.73 6.04
N THR A 341 10.12 -10.68 6.21
CA THR A 341 9.20 -10.03 5.27
C THR A 341 9.44 -8.52 5.20
N VAL A 342 9.53 -7.84 6.36
CA VAL A 342 9.83 -6.40 6.43
C VAL A 342 11.21 -6.11 5.83
N ALA A 343 12.22 -6.92 6.14
CA ALA A 343 13.56 -6.77 5.58
C ALA A 343 13.57 -6.87 4.05
N ALA A 344 12.87 -7.85 3.48
CA ALA A 344 12.78 -8.03 2.03
C ALA A 344 11.98 -6.89 1.35
N ALA A 345 10.91 -6.44 1.98
CA ALA A 345 10.06 -5.37 1.46
C ALA A 345 10.82 -4.03 1.34
N LEU A 346 11.71 -3.73 2.30
CA LEU A 346 12.49 -2.50 2.35
C LEU A 346 13.84 -2.58 1.60
N ALA A 347 14.24 -3.75 1.09
CA ALA A 347 15.53 -4.00 0.43
C ALA A 347 15.61 -3.46 -1.02
N GLN A 348 15.14 -2.25 -1.25
CA GLN A 348 15.14 -1.56 -2.54
C GLN A 348 15.06 -0.05 -2.31
N ILE A 349 15.32 0.78 -3.36
CA ILE A 349 15.16 2.24 -3.33
C ILE A 349 14.13 2.71 -4.36
N GLY A 350 13.60 3.90 -4.17
CA GLY A 350 12.46 4.38 -4.93
C GLY A 350 12.52 5.81 -5.41
N GLU A 351 11.35 6.33 -5.72
CA GLU A 351 11.13 7.64 -6.31
C GLU A 351 11.68 8.81 -5.49
N PHE A 352 11.60 8.72 -4.17
CA PHE A 352 12.16 9.75 -3.30
C PHE A 352 13.68 9.87 -3.40
N SER A 353 14.39 8.77 -3.73
CA SER A 353 15.83 8.82 -4.00
C SER A 353 16.16 9.72 -5.19
N TYR A 354 15.33 9.70 -6.23
CA TYR A 354 15.50 10.55 -7.42
C TYR A 354 15.19 12.01 -7.10
N ILE A 355 14.14 12.27 -6.31
CA ILE A 355 13.75 13.61 -5.88
C ILE A 355 14.85 14.22 -5.02
N LEU A 356 15.42 13.46 -4.08
CA LEU A 356 16.55 13.89 -3.25
C LEU A 356 17.80 14.17 -4.09
N ALA A 357 18.12 13.32 -5.05
CA ALA A 357 19.26 13.52 -5.95
C ALA A 357 19.05 14.78 -6.82
N ALA A 358 17.87 14.96 -7.40
CA ALA A 358 17.53 16.14 -8.19
C ALA A 358 17.63 17.44 -7.37
N GLN A 359 17.11 17.43 -6.14
CA GLN A 359 17.23 18.55 -5.22
C GLN A 359 18.70 18.84 -4.85
N GLY A 360 19.49 17.80 -4.60
CA GLY A 360 20.92 17.92 -4.32
C GLY A 360 21.70 18.53 -5.50
N ILE A 361 21.33 18.15 -6.74
CA ILE A 361 21.90 18.75 -7.97
C ILE A 361 21.49 20.21 -8.10
N ALA A 362 20.20 20.53 -7.90
CA ALA A 362 19.71 21.91 -7.97
C ALA A 362 20.39 22.82 -6.94
N LEU A 363 20.71 22.30 -5.76
CA LEU A 363 21.45 22.97 -4.70
C LEU A 363 22.99 22.95 -4.90
N LYS A 364 23.47 22.37 -6.00
CA LYS A 364 24.91 22.23 -6.33
C LYS A 364 25.72 21.48 -5.25
N MET A 365 25.05 20.61 -4.49
CA MET A 365 25.71 19.74 -3.51
C MET A 365 26.34 18.51 -4.16
N VAL A 366 25.77 18.03 -5.26
CA VAL A 366 26.19 16.83 -6.01
C VAL A 366 26.09 17.05 -7.51
N ASP A 367 26.78 16.21 -8.28
CA ASP A 367 26.77 16.25 -9.74
C ASP A 367 25.67 15.38 -10.35
N THR A 368 25.38 15.58 -11.64
CA THR A 368 24.43 14.75 -12.41
C THR A 368 24.86 13.28 -12.50
N HIS A 369 26.16 12.98 -12.34
CA HIS A 369 26.66 11.61 -12.26
C HIS A 369 26.02 10.80 -11.13
N LEU A 370 25.75 11.43 -9.97
CA LEU A 370 25.01 10.80 -8.88
C LEU A 370 23.62 10.31 -9.33
N MET A 371 22.90 11.11 -10.11
CA MET A 371 21.57 10.72 -10.61
C MET A 371 21.67 9.41 -11.41
N SER A 372 22.64 9.31 -12.32
CA SER A 372 22.85 8.10 -13.12
C SER A 372 23.16 6.88 -12.25
N MET A 373 23.99 7.03 -11.23
CA MET A 373 24.29 5.94 -10.29
C MET A 373 23.05 5.51 -9.50
N ILE A 374 22.27 6.46 -8.97
CA ILE A 374 21.03 6.19 -8.21
C ILE A 374 19.99 5.49 -9.08
N VAL A 375 19.79 5.96 -10.33
CA VAL A 375 18.84 5.32 -11.26
C VAL A 375 19.28 3.90 -11.60
N ALA A 376 20.58 3.69 -11.88
CA ALA A 376 21.11 2.35 -12.14
C ALA A 376 20.91 1.41 -10.95
N ALA A 377 21.30 1.84 -9.73
CA ALA A 377 21.14 1.04 -8.52
C ALA A 377 19.66 0.76 -8.21
N SER A 378 18.78 1.71 -8.48
CA SER A 378 17.34 1.53 -8.31
C SER A 378 16.78 0.46 -9.24
N ILE A 379 17.06 0.55 -10.54
CA ILE A 379 16.60 -0.46 -11.53
C ILE A 379 17.02 -1.86 -11.09
N PHE A 380 18.29 -2.05 -10.70
CA PHE A 380 18.76 -3.36 -10.25
C PHE A 380 18.15 -3.79 -8.92
N SER A 381 18.01 -2.89 -7.93
CA SER A 381 17.43 -3.24 -6.63
C SER A 381 15.95 -3.62 -6.76
N ILE A 382 15.20 -2.91 -7.61
CA ILE A 382 13.79 -3.21 -7.91
C ILE A 382 13.65 -4.55 -8.66
N ALA A 383 14.47 -4.77 -9.68
CA ALA A 383 14.48 -6.02 -10.45
C ALA A 383 14.89 -7.23 -9.61
N LEU A 384 15.77 -7.05 -8.62
CA LEU A 384 16.22 -8.09 -7.71
C LEU A 384 15.24 -8.34 -6.55
N ASN A 385 14.36 -7.39 -6.21
CA ASN A 385 13.47 -7.51 -5.05
C ASN A 385 12.59 -8.77 -5.05
N PRO A 386 11.96 -9.22 -6.16
CA PRO A 386 11.24 -10.50 -6.20
C PRO A 386 12.10 -11.72 -5.84
N PHE A 387 13.40 -11.69 -6.17
CA PHE A 387 14.33 -12.77 -5.82
C PHE A 387 14.69 -12.73 -4.33
N VAL A 388 14.76 -11.52 -3.73
CA VAL A 388 14.93 -11.36 -2.27
C VAL A 388 13.75 -12.00 -1.53
N PHE A 389 12.51 -11.76 -1.96
CA PHE A 389 11.33 -12.43 -1.39
C PHE A 389 11.38 -13.95 -1.57
N LYS A 390 11.76 -14.45 -2.74
CA LYS A 390 11.92 -15.90 -3.00
C LYS A 390 13.02 -16.52 -2.15
N ALA A 391 14.00 -15.77 -1.69
CA ALA A 391 15.07 -16.24 -0.82
C ALA A 391 14.62 -16.41 0.65
N ILE A 392 13.52 -15.79 1.08
CA ILE A 392 13.03 -15.85 2.47
C ILE A 392 12.91 -17.29 2.99
N PRO A 393 12.28 -18.27 2.32
CA PRO A 393 12.18 -19.63 2.81
C PRO A 393 13.55 -20.31 3.03
N PHE A 394 14.50 -20.04 2.13
CA PHE A 394 15.86 -20.58 2.24
C PHE A 394 16.61 -19.96 3.41
N VAL A 395 16.56 -18.63 3.56
CA VAL A 395 17.18 -17.91 4.67
C VAL A 395 16.54 -18.36 6.00
N ARG A 396 15.23 -18.45 6.08
CA ARG A 396 14.51 -18.97 7.25
C ARG A 396 14.97 -20.37 7.62
N LYS A 397 15.02 -21.30 6.66
CA LYS A 397 15.48 -22.68 6.87
C LYS A 397 16.91 -22.72 7.38
N TYR A 398 17.81 -21.91 6.82
CA TYR A 398 19.19 -21.79 7.25
C TYR A 398 19.27 -21.26 8.69
N LEU A 399 18.59 -20.16 9.00
CA LEU A 399 18.59 -19.57 10.34
C LEU A 399 18.05 -20.54 11.40
N LEU A 400 16.96 -21.23 11.12
CA LEU A 400 16.36 -22.22 12.03
C LEU A 400 17.30 -23.41 12.26
N ARG A 401 18.08 -23.80 11.25
CA ARG A 401 19.02 -24.93 11.37
C ARG A 401 20.23 -24.62 12.25
N TYR A 402 20.80 -23.42 12.12
CA TYR A 402 22.08 -23.11 12.71
C TYR A 402 22.01 -22.23 13.97
N PHE A 403 20.91 -21.47 14.18
CA PHE A 403 20.82 -20.47 15.24
C PHE A 403 19.69 -20.77 16.24
N ALA A 404 20.05 -20.87 17.53
CA ALA A 404 19.06 -21.10 18.60
C ALA A 404 18.10 -19.91 18.77
N TRP A 405 18.61 -18.68 18.65
CA TRP A 405 17.77 -17.48 18.71
C TRP A 405 16.70 -17.44 17.61
N ALA A 406 17.03 -17.93 16.40
CA ALA A 406 16.06 -17.98 15.31
C ALA A 406 14.92 -18.98 15.60
N ARG A 407 15.24 -20.12 16.25
CA ARG A 407 14.23 -21.06 16.72
C ARG A 407 13.33 -20.45 17.79
N ALA A 408 13.90 -19.69 18.72
CA ALA A 408 13.12 -18.97 19.72
C ALA A 408 12.22 -17.88 19.09
N ALA A 409 12.76 -17.13 18.12
CA ALA A 409 11.99 -16.12 17.37
C ALA A 409 10.87 -16.70 16.51
N ALA A 410 11.05 -17.92 16.00
CA ALA A 410 10.02 -18.63 15.25
C ALA A 410 8.87 -19.15 16.15
N MET A 411 9.09 -19.26 17.46
CA MET A 411 8.05 -19.59 18.44
C MET A 411 7.29 -18.36 18.95
N ILE A 412 7.76 -17.15 18.61
CA ILE A 412 7.00 -15.92 18.90
C ILE A 412 5.82 -15.90 17.93
N THR A 413 4.63 -16.06 18.46
CA THR A 413 3.38 -15.97 17.71
C THR A 413 3.00 -14.50 17.50
N ASP A 414 2.41 -14.19 16.38
CA ASP A 414 1.88 -12.87 16.11
C ASP A 414 0.75 -12.56 17.11
N ARG A 415 0.65 -11.31 17.55
CA ARG A 415 -0.31 -10.85 18.56
C ARG A 415 -1.76 -11.26 18.26
N TYR A 416 -2.09 -11.45 16.98
CA TYR A 416 -3.43 -11.80 16.53
C TYR A 416 -3.54 -13.24 16.01
N SER A 417 -2.45 -14.00 15.95
CA SER A 417 -2.45 -15.39 15.48
C SER A 417 -2.97 -16.40 16.51
N GLU A 418 -3.06 -15.99 17.78
CA GLU A 418 -3.63 -16.81 18.85
C GLU A 418 -4.97 -16.24 19.31
N LEU A 419 -5.84 -17.12 19.80
CA LEU A 419 -7.09 -16.70 20.45
C LEU A 419 -6.77 -15.86 21.69
N PRO A 420 -7.61 -14.85 22.02
CA PRO A 420 -7.48 -14.09 23.26
C PRO A 420 -7.45 -15.02 24.47
N GLN A 421 -6.57 -14.73 25.46
CA GLN A 421 -6.43 -15.56 26.66
C GLN A 421 -7.73 -15.68 27.48
N GLU A 422 -8.64 -14.72 27.32
CA GLU A 422 -9.96 -14.70 27.97
C GLU A 422 -11.05 -15.43 27.17
N THR A 423 -10.68 -16.15 26.06
CA THR A 423 -11.65 -16.86 25.23
C THR A 423 -12.34 -17.95 26.05
N ASP A 424 -13.68 -17.92 26.08
CA ASP A 424 -14.49 -18.91 26.77
C ASP A 424 -14.24 -20.32 26.20
N ARG A 425 -14.13 -21.32 27.07
CA ARG A 425 -13.89 -22.71 26.68
C ARG A 425 -14.91 -23.27 25.68
N ARG A 426 -16.10 -22.68 25.61
CA ARG A 426 -17.12 -22.99 24.59
C ARG A 426 -16.63 -22.82 23.16
N PHE A 427 -15.71 -21.89 22.93
CA PHE A 427 -15.13 -21.64 21.61
C PHE A 427 -13.99 -22.60 21.25
N LEU A 428 -13.66 -23.55 22.13
CA LEU A 428 -12.54 -24.47 21.95
C LEU A 428 -12.98 -25.92 21.66
N SER A 429 -14.29 -26.19 21.66
CA SER A 429 -14.84 -27.55 21.45
C SER A 429 -16.23 -27.49 20.84
N GLY A 430 -16.45 -28.21 19.74
CA GLY A 430 -17.73 -28.25 19.03
C GLY A 430 -18.09 -26.96 18.28
N GLN A 431 -17.13 -26.05 18.12
CA GLN A 431 -17.34 -24.75 17.50
C GLN A 431 -17.43 -24.84 15.97
N THR A 432 -18.00 -23.78 15.39
CA THR A 432 -17.94 -23.48 13.96
C THR A 432 -16.71 -22.61 13.68
N ILE A 433 -15.95 -22.93 12.64
CA ILE A 433 -14.87 -22.06 12.16
C ILE A 433 -15.36 -21.29 10.93
N LEU A 434 -15.30 -19.97 10.98
CA LEU A 434 -15.64 -19.07 9.88
C LEU A 434 -14.36 -18.57 9.22
N VAL A 435 -14.19 -18.83 7.93
CA VAL A 435 -13.03 -18.38 7.16
C VAL A 435 -13.44 -17.32 6.15
N GLY A 436 -12.64 -16.25 6.11
CA GLY A 436 -12.69 -15.21 5.09
C GLY A 436 -13.38 -13.92 5.55
N THR A 437 -13.18 -12.86 4.74
CA THR A 437 -13.57 -11.48 5.05
C THR A 437 -14.59 -10.97 4.02
N CYS A 438 -15.87 -11.08 4.34
CA CYS A 438 -16.95 -10.56 3.50
C CYS A 438 -18.15 -10.13 4.35
N ALA A 439 -19.02 -9.29 3.79
CA ALA A 439 -20.22 -8.80 4.47
C ALA A 439 -21.13 -9.93 5.00
N VAL A 440 -21.15 -11.07 4.31
CA VAL A 440 -21.92 -12.24 4.75
C VAL A 440 -21.35 -12.81 6.05
N ASN A 441 -20.02 -12.94 6.16
CA ASN A 441 -19.38 -13.40 7.39
C ASN A 441 -19.57 -12.42 8.56
N ASP A 442 -19.64 -11.12 8.31
CA ASP A 442 -19.94 -10.11 9.35
C ASP A 442 -21.37 -10.29 9.89
N ILE A 443 -22.35 -10.51 9.01
CA ILE A 443 -23.74 -10.77 9.40
C ILE A 443 -23.82 -12.12 10.11
N LEU A 444 -23.16 -13.15 9.59
CA LEU A 444 -23.16 -14.50 10.14
C LEU A 444 -22.55 -14.52 11.54
N SER A 445 -21.40 -13.91 11.74
CA SER A 445 -20.74 -13.79 13.05
C SER A 445 -21.61 -13.06 14.07
N ALA A 446 -22.27 -11.95 13.67
CA ALA A 446 -23.19 -11.22 14.52
C ALA A 446 -24.42 -12.07 14.90
N THR A 447 -24.93 -12.87 13.96
CA THR A 447 -26.09 -13.74 14.18
C THR A 447 -25.74 -14.94 15.07
N LEU A 448 -24.59 -15.59 14.84
CA LEU A 448 -24.10 -16.69 15.69
C LEU A 448 -23.85 -16.20 17.12
N PHE A 449 -23.23 -15.01 17.26
CA PHE A 449 -22.99 -14.41 18.58
C PHE A 449 -24.30 -14.12 19.32
N ARG A 450 -25.31 -13.57 18.65
CA ARG A 450 -26.62 -13.29 19.23
C ARG A 450 -27.35 -14.57 19.68
N ASN A 451 -27.19 -15.64 18.93
CA ASN A 451 -27.83 -16.94 19.23
C ASN A 451 -26.97 -17.85 20.12
N HIS A 452 -25.87 -17.34 20.68
CA HIS A 452 -24.96 -18.08 21.55
C HIS A 452 -24.36 -19.36 20.94
N VAL A 453 -24.23 -19.41 19.60
CA VAL A 453 -23.56 -20.50 18.89
C VAL A 453 -22.05 -20.27 18.98
N PRO A 454 -21.25 -21.26 19.45
CA PRO A 454 -19.81 -21.10 19.55
C PRO A 454 -19.17 -21.06 18.16
N PHE A 455 -18.35 -20.06 17.90
CA PHE A 455 -17.59 -19.94 16.65
C PHE A 455 -16.25 -19.26 16.87
N VAL A 456 -15.31 -19.55 15.95
CA VAL A 456 -14.00 -18.89 15.83
C VAL A 456 -13.90 -18.37 14.40
N SER A 457 -13.54 -17.11 14.24
CA SER A 457 -13.31 -16.51 12.91
C SER A 457 -11.83 -16.53 12.58
N ILE A 458 -11.49 -16.92 11.35
CA ILE A 458 -10.15 -16.76 10.77
C ILE A 458 -10.25 -15.67 9.71
N VAL A 459 -9.52 -14.59 9.91
CA VAL A 459 -9.47 -13.45 9.00
C VAL A 459 -8.02 -13.14 8.62
N GLU A 460 -7.79 -12.73 7.39
CA GLU A 460 -6.44 -12.33 6.96
C GLU A 460 -6.12 -10.89 7.35
N ASN A 461 -7.15 -10.05 7.54
CA ASN A 461 -7.01 -8.63 7.84
C ASN A 461 -6.91 -8.39 9.35
N ALA A 462 -5.74 -7.90 9.81
CA ALA A 462 -5.50 -7.60 11.22
C ALA A 462 -6.40 -6.48 11.77
N GLU A 463 -6.84 -5.54 10.93
CA GLU A 463 -7.77 -4.47 11.31
C GLU A 463 -9.14 -5.04 11.66
N GLN A 464 -9.63 -5.94 10.82
CA GLN A 464 -10.90 -6.61 11.02
C GLN A 464 -10.84 -7.53 12.26
N ALA A 465 -9.71 -8.22 12.45
CA ALA A 465 -9.49 -9.01 13.66
C ALA A 465 -9.55 -8.13 14.92
N GLN A 466 -8.93 -6.96 14.91
CA GLN A 466 -8.99 -6.04 16.04
C GLN A 466 -10.43 -5.56 16.27
N ALA A 467 -11.14 -5.14 15.24
CA ALA A 467 -12.53 -4.70 15.35
C ALA A 467 -13.47 -5.82 15.87
N MET A 468 -13.18 -7.08 15.53
CA MET A 468 -13.91 -8.24 16.06
C MET A 468 -13.53 -8.53 17.53
N ARG A 469 -12.24 -8.42 17.88
CA ARG A 469 -11.78 -8.56 19.29
C ARG A 469 -12.34 -7.48 20.20
N ASP A 470 -12.45 -6.24 19.73
CA ASP A 470 -13.08 -5.13 20.48
C ASP A 470 -14.56 -5.44 20.79
N LYS A 471 -15.22 -6.24 19.95
CA LYS A 471 -16.57 -6.80 20.18
C LYS A 471 -16.56 -8.09 20.99
N LYS A 472 -15.41 -8.50 21.55
CA LYS A 472 -15.21 -9.74 22.34
C LYS A 472 -15.49 -11.03 21.55
N LEU A 473 -15.29 -11.01 20.23
CA LEU A 473 -15.41 -12.19 19.39
C LEU A 473 -14.09 -12.98 19.38
N ALA A 474 -14.19 -14.30 19.29
CA ALA A 474 -13.04 -15.19 19.13
C ALA A 474 -12.53 -15.10 17.69
N VAL A 475 -11.36 -14.51 17.48
CA VAL A 475 -10.81 -14.30 16.14
C VAL A 475 -9.30 -14.51 16.11
N ILE A 476 -8.84 -15.11 15.02
CA ILE A 476 -7.43 -15.38 14.71
C ILE A 476 -7.11 -14.74 13.37
N THR A 477 -5.91 -14.19 13.22
CA THR A 477 -5.37 -13.74 11.93
C THR A 477 -4.38 -14.75 11.38
N GLY A 478 -4.42 -14.94 10.07
CA GLY A 478 -3.47 -15.74 9.31
C GLY A 478 -4.05 -16.26 8.01
N ASP A 479 -3.18 -16.84 7.17
CA ASP A 479 -3.59 -17.53 5.96
C ASP A 479 -4.32 -18.82 6.34
N PRO A 480 -5.62 -18.96 6.04
CA PRO A 480 -6.39 -20.15 6.39
C PRO A 480 -5.94 -21.41 5.62
N SER A 481 -5.12 -21.29 4.60
CA SER A 481 -4.50 -22.43 3.92
C SER A 481 -3.27 -22.98 4.67
N ASP A 482 -2.74 -22.25 5.68
CA ASP A 482 -1.67 -22.75 6.55
C ASP A 482 -2.24 -23.69 7.62
N PRO A 483 -1.77 -24.95 7.70
CA PRO A 483 -2.19 -25.88 8.74
C PRO A 483 -2.07 -25.35 10.17
N MET A 484 -1.06 -24.51 10.45
CA MET A 484 -0.84 -23.96 11.78
C MET A 484 -1.95 -23.00 12.21
N VAL A 485 -2.47 -22.19 11.29
CA VAL A 485 -3.59 -21.27 11.56
C VAL A 485 -4.87 -22.04 11.89
N LEU A 486 -5.14 -23.12 11.14
CA LEU A 486 -6.27 -24.01 11.41
C LEU A 486 -6.15 -24.73 12.76
N VAL A 487 -4.94 -25.14 13.12
CA VAL A 487 -4.67 -25.75 14.45
C VAL A 487 -4.89 -24.76 15.58
N GLN A 488 -4.46 -23.50 15.41
CA GLN A 488 -4.71 -22.44 16.39
C GLN A 488 -6.20 -22.08 16.53
N ALA A 489 -7.00 -22.28 15.47
CA ALA A 489 -8.46 -22.19 15.51
C ALA A 489 -9.12 -23.41 16.15
N HIS A 490 -8.35 -24.35 16.66
CA HIS A 490 -8.83 -25.61 17.24
C HIS A 490 -9.66 -26.46 16.27
N ILE A 491 -9.20 -26.60 15.01
CA ILE A 491 -9.92 -27.32 13.95
C ILE A 491 -10.19 -28.78 14.31
N ILE A 492 -9.30 -29.41 15.10
CA ILE A 492 -9.42 -30.82 15.51
C ILE A 492 -10.71 -31.08 16.29
N THR A 493 -11.16 -30.09 17.07
CA THR A 493 -12.37 -30.16 17.90
C THR A 493 -13.57 -29.45 17.27
N ALA A 494 -13.40 -28.82 16.12
CA ALA A 494 -14.47 -28.13 15.39
C ALA A 494 -15.43 -29.13 14.71
N THR A 495 -16.70 -28.76 14.61
CA THR A 495 -17.75 -29.57 13.95
C THR A 495 -18.04 -29.09 12.54
N LEU A 496 -17.88 -27.79 12.27
CA LEU A 496 -18.23 -27.16 11.00
C LEU A 496 -17.16 -26.12 10.61
N LEU A 497 -16.79 -26.13 9.33
CA LEU A 497 -15.97 -25.10 8.70
C LEU A 497 -16.80 -24.40 7.62
N VAL A 498 -16.91 -23.10 7.71
CA VAL A 498 -17.59 -22.27 6.68
C VAL A 498 -16.54 -21.40 6.01
N ILE A 499 -16.38 -21.55 4.71
CA ILE A 499 -15.43 -20.79 3.88
C ILE A 499 -16.24 -19.82 3.01
N SER A 500 -15.98 -18.52 3.12
CA SER A 500 -16.75 -17.51 2.41
C SER A 500 -15.88 -16.29 2.06
N GLY A 501 -16.07 -15.71 0.88
CA GLY A 501 -15.29 -14.55 0.44
C GLY A 501 -13.85 -14.87 0.03
N VAL A 502 -13.62 -16.10 -0.39
CA VAL A 502 -12.33 -16.62 -0.89
C VAL A 502 -12.58 -17.16 -2.29
N ASP A 503 -11.58 -17.07 -3.17
CA ASP A 503 -11.70 -17.67 -4.52
C ASP A 503 -11.83 -19.21 -4.46
N PRO A 504 -12.49 -19.84 -5.45
CA PRO A 504 -12.81 -21.27 -5.40
C PRO A 504 -11.59 -22.19 -5.28
N VAL A 505 -10.44 -21.81 -5.87
CA VAL A 505 -9.21 -22.63 -5.83
C VAL A 505 -8.59 -22.61 -4.44
N THR A 506 -8.53 -21.42 -3.84
CA THR A 506 -8.04 -21.24 -2.47
C THR A 506 -8.99 -21.90 -1.46
N ALA A 507 -10.31 -21.80 -1.67
CA ALA A 507 -11.30 -22.46 -0.82
C ALA A 507 -11.12 -23.98 -0.83
N LEU A 508 -10.85 -24.58 -1.99
CA LEU A 508 -10.55 -26.00 -2.13
C LEU A 508 -9.30 -26.40 -1.33
N LYS A 509 -8.22 -25.64 -1.47
CA LYS A 509 -6.96 -25.87 -0.75
C LYS A 509 -7.15 -25.82 0.76
N ILE A 510 -7.91 -24.84 1.26
CA ILE A 510 -8.26 -24.72 2.68
C ILE A 510 -9.05 -25.95 3.13
N ALA A 511 -10.04 -26.36 2.35
CA ALA A 511 -10.89 -27.50 2.66
C ALA A 511 -10.10 -28.83 2.68
N GLU A 512 -9.19 -29.04 1.74
CA GLU A 512 -8.29 -30.20 1.72
C GLU A 512 -7.37 -30.22 2.96
N THR A 513 -6.75 -29.09 3.29
CA THR A 513 -5.92 -28.97 4.49
C THR A 513 -6.73 -29.23 5.77
N ALA A 514 -7.94 -28.70 5.85
CA ALA A 514 -8.86 -28.91 6.96
C ALA A 514 -9.25 -30.37 7.12
N LYS A 515 -9.55 -31.07 6.03
CA LYS A 515 -9.87 -32.52 6.02
C LYS A 515 -8.69 -33.38 6.43
N GLN A 516 -7.46 -32.98 6.10
CA GLN A 516 -6.26 -33.71 6.57
C GLN A 516 -6.09 -33.61 8.09
N LEU A 517 -6.47 -32.45 8.69
CA LEU A 517 -6.36 -32.21 10.13
C LEU A 517 -7.57 -32.80 10.90
N ASN A 518 -8.76 -32.75 10.33
CA ASN A 518 -9.99 -33.27 10.91
C ASN A 518 -10.87 -33.96 9.83
N PRO A 519 -10.73 -35.25 9.62
CA PRO A 519 -11.51 -35.98 8.60
C PRO A 519 -13.04 -35.97 8.81
N LEU A 520 -13.50 -35.74 10.04
CA LEU A 520 -14.93 -35.73 10.40
C LEU A 520 -15.57 -34.34 10.23
N LEU A 521 -14.77 -33.32 9.92
CA LEU A 521 -15.22 -31.95 9.80
C LEU A 521 -16.21 -31.80 8.65
N LYS A 522 -17.36 -31.19 8.92
CA LYS A 522 -18.27 -30.74 7.86
C LYS A 522 -17.76 -29.42 7.29
N ILE A 523 -17.81 -29.28 5.96
CA ILE A 523 -17.31 -28.10 5.27
C ILE A 523 -18.42 -27.55 4.39
N VAL A 524 -18.68 -26.24 4.52
CA VAL A 524 -19.60 -25.49 3.66
C VAL A 524 -18.80 -24.38 2.98
N ILE A 525 -18.86 -24.33 1.66
CA ILE A 525 -18.14 -23.35 0.84
C ILE A 525 -19.17 -22.46 0.15
N ARG A 526 -19.15 -21.17 0.46
CA ARG A 526 -19.92 -20.17 -0.28
C ARG A 526 -19.11 -19.68 -1.46
N ALA A 527 -19.68 -19.76 -2.66
CA ALA A 527 -19.05 -19.31 -3.90
C ALA A 527 -20.00 -18.48 -4.76
N GLU A 528 -19.43 -17.55 -5.53
CA GLU A 528 -20.14 -16.94 -6.64
C GLU A 528 -20.30 -17.97 -7.77
N GLN A 529 -21.45 -17.91 -8.46
CA GLN A 529 -21.71 -18.83 -9.56
C GLN A 529 -20.73 -18.59 -10.71
N SER A 530 -19.90 -19.60 -10.98
CA SER A 530 -18.95 -19.60 -12.09
C SER A 530 -18.75 -21.03 -12.57
N ALA A 531 -18.40 -21.19 -13.85
CA ALA A 531 -18.13 -22.52 -14.42
C ALA A 531 -17.07 -23.31 -13.65
N LEU A 532 -16.08 -22.63 -13.07
CA LEU A 532 -15.06 -23.25 -12.23
C LEU A 532 -15.65 -23.74 -10.89
N ALA A 533 -16.45 -22.91 -10.23
CA ALA A 533 -17.07 -23.25 -8.95
C ALA A 533 -18.08 -24.39 -9.11
N GLU A 534 -18.87 -24.39 -10.19
CA GLU A 534 -19.81 -25.48 -10.52
C GLU A 534 -19.07 -26.80 -10.78
N HIS A 535 -17.98 -26.77 -11.56
CA HIS A 535 -17.16 -27.96 -11.81
C HIS A 535 -16.51 -28.52 -10.52
N LEU A 536 -16.06 -27.65 -9.61
CA LEU A 536 -15.51 -28.06 -8.32
C LEU A 536 -16.59 -28.57 -7.35
N ALA A 537 -17.83 -28.10 -7.47
CA ALA A 537 -18.97 -28.56 -6.67
C ALA A 537 -19.42 -29.98 -7.06
N GLU A 538 -19.20 -30.41 -8.30
CA GLU A 538 -19.47 -31.76 -8.75
C GLU A 538 -18.59 -32.83 -8.06
N ASP A 539 -17.39 -32.42 -7.59
CA ASP A 539 -16.48 -33.25 -6.81
C ASP A 539 -16.86 -33.22 -5.31
N GLN A 540 -17.95 -33.90 -4.95
CA GLN A 540 -18.57 -33.94 -3.59
C GLN A 540 -17.64 -34.38 -2.44
N LYS A 541 -16.39 -34.68 -2.69
CA LYS A 541 -15.42 -35.17 -1.67
C LYS A 541 -14.92 -34.08 -0.73
N VAL A 542 -15.07 -32.81 -1.09
CA VAL A 542 -14.41 -31.68 -0.41
C VAL A 542 -15.34 -30.96 0.57
N GLY A 543 -16.60 -30.74 0.20
CA GLY A 543 -17.58 -30.02 1.02
C GLY A 543 -18.87 -29.70 0.27
N GLU A 544 -19.81 -29.06 0.97
CA GLU A 544 -21.07 -28.61 0.41
C GLU A 544 -20.92 -27.18 -0.13
N PHE A 545 -21.26 -26.95 -1.39
CA PHE A 545 -21.21 -25.63 -2.02
C PHE A 545 -22.57 -24.94 -1.91
N VAL A 546 -22.56 -23.66 -1.54
CA VAL A 546 -23.72 -22.79 -1.48
C VAL A 546 -23.47 -21.61 -2.42
N PHE A 547 -24.27 -21.51 -3.49
CA PHE A 547 -24.16 -20.43 -4.46
C PHE A 547 -25.02 -19.22 -4.08
N ASP A 548 -24.50 -18.02 -4.31
CA ASP A 548 -25.17 -16.76 -3.97
C ASP A 548 -26.47 -16.57 -4.73
N THR A 549 -26.51 -16.96 -6.00
CA THR A 549 -27.68 -16.87 -6.88
C THR A 549 -28.86 -17.68 -6.35
N ASP A 550 -28.63 -18.88 -5.87
CA ASP A 550 -29.68 -19.75 -5.34
C ASP A 550 -30.24 -19.19 -4.03
N SER A 551 -29.34 -18.75 -3.13
CA SER A 551 -29.71 -18.19 -1.83
C SER A 551 -30.49 -16.88 -1.96
N VAL A 552 -30.10 -16.01 -2.92
CA VAL A 552 -30.79 -14.75 -3.20
C VAL A 552 -32.13 -15.00 -3.88
N SER A 553 -32.19 -15.93 -4.84
CA SER A 553 -33.42 -16.32 -5.53
C SER A 553 -34.46 -16.86 -4.55
N ASP A 554 -34.09 -17.80 -3.68
CA ASP A 554 -34.96 -18.34 -2.65
C ASP A 554 -35.45 -17.28 -1.65
N SER A 555 -34.56 -16.36 -1.26
CA SER A 555 -34.92 -15.26 -0.35
C SER A 555 -35.89 -14.26 -0.98
N LEU A 556 -35.69 -13.93 -2.26
CA LEU A 556 -36.62 -13.08 -3.02
C LEU A 556 -37.94 -13.77 -3.25
N TYR A 557 -37.92 -15.06 -3.62
CA TYR A 557 -39.14 -15.84 -3.83
C TYR A 557 -40.00 -15.91 -2.56
N ARG A 558 -39.39 -16.17 -1.38
CA ARG A 558 -40.11 -16.15 -0.09
C ARG A 558 -40.70 -14.79 0.23
N LYS A 559 -40.01 -13.69 -0.10
CA LYS A 559 -40.54 -12.33 0.09
C LYS A 559 -41.71 -12.03 -0.86
N ILE A 560 -41.60 -12.50 -2.11
CA ILE A 560 -42.70 -12.36 -3.09
C ILE A 560 -43.93 -13.15 -2.62
N LEU A 561 -43.75 -14.41 -2.18
CA LEU A 561 -44.86 -15.21 -1.66
C LEU A 561 -45.49 -14.58 -0.40
N ALA A 562 -44.65 -14.03 0.50
CA ALA A 562 -45.18 -13.33 1.68
C ALA A 562 -45.97 -12.07 1.34
N HIS A 563 -45.59 -11.35 0.27
CA HIS A 563 -46.34 -10.20 -0.23
C HIS A 563 -47.73 -10.59 -0.78
N TYR A 564 -47.79 -11.60 -1.64
CA TYR A 564 -49.06 -12.10 -2.17
C TYR A 564 -49.96 -12.73 -1.10
N ALA A 565 -49.38 -13.43 -0.12
CA ALA A 565 -50.16 -13.96 1.00
C ALA A 565 -50.71 -12.88 1.94
N ALA A 566 -50.06 -11.71 2.00
CA ALA A 566 -50.58 -10.55 2.74
C ALA A 566 -51.72 -9.84 1.97
N GLU A 567 -51.67 -9.79 0.63
CA GLU A 567 -52.72 -9.25 -0.21
C GLU A 567 -54.00 -10.13 -0.22
N GLU A 568 -53.83 -11.48 -0.22
CA GLU A 568 -54.98 -12.40 -0.11
C GLU A 568 -55.68 -12.31 1.27
N GLY A 569 -54.95 -11.98 2.34
CA GLY A 569 -55.52 -11.77 3.68
C GLY A 569 -56.32 -10.45 3.82
N ASP A 570 -55.92 -9.39 3.10
CA ASP A 570 -56.63 -8.12 3.09
C ASP A 570 -57.93 -8.14 2.23
N ASP A 571 -58.00 -8.99 1.21
CA ASP A 571 -59.19 -9.16 0.37
C ASP A 571 -60.28 -9.98 1.11
N ASP A 572 -59.94 -11.01 1.92
CA ASP A 572 -60.88 -11.77 2.72
C ASP A 572 -61.54 -10.92 3.84
N ASP A 573 -60.77 -10.00 4.47
CA ASP A 573 -61.33 -9.09 5.47
C ASP A 573 -62.25 -8.01 4.86
N ASN A 574 -62.08 -7.64 3.58
CA ASN A 574 -62.95 -6.70 2.89
C ASN A 574 -64.26 -7.34 2.34
N GLU A 575 -64.31 -8.64 2.05
CA GLU A 575 -65.55 -9.34 1.66
C GLU A 575 -66.47 -9.56 2.85
N ASP A 576 -65.96 -9.78 4.06
CA ASP A 576 -66.75 -9.91 5.28
C ASP A 576 -67.32 -8.55 5.75
N GLU A 577 -66.61 -7.41 5.53
CA GLU A 577 -67.14 -6.07 5.84
C GLU A 577 -68.21 -5.62 4.83
N THR A 578 -68.19 -6.06 3.57
CA THR A 578 -69.21 -5.77 2.55
C THR A 578 -70.46 -6.64 2.72
N ALA A 579 -70.38 -7.85 3.23
CA ALA A 579 -71.51 -8.72 3.55
C ALA A 579 -72.35 -8.22 4.77
N ALA A 580 -71.72 -7.48 5.69
CA ALA A 580 -72.38 -6.90 6.87
C ALA A 580 -73.15 -5.59 6.61
N ARG A 581 -73.09 -5.01 5.40
CA ARG A 581 -73.76 -3.74 5.03
C ARG A 581 -74.90 -3.87 4.00
N ALA A 582 -75.49 -5.07 3.86
CA ALA A 582 -76.75 -5.17 3.06
C ALA A 582 -77.93 -4.62 3.85
N PRO A 583 -78.67 -3.59 3.36
CA PRO A 583 -79.77 -3.03 4.10
C PRO A 583 -81.02 -3.93 4.00
N ALA A 584 -81.55 -4.29 5.16
CA ALA A 584 -82.93 -4.81 5.30
C ALA A 584 -83.94 -3.76 4.86
N GLN A 585 -84.35 -3.78 3.56
CA GLN A 585 -85.56 -3.12 3.11
C GLN A 585 -86.19 -3.97 2.02
N ALA A 586 -87.33 -4.60 2.35
CA ALA A 586 -88.57 -4.60 1.65
C ALA A 586 -89.46 -5.79 2.05
N GLN A 587 -90.28 -5.61 3.05
CA GLN A 587 -91.57 -6.26 3.14
C GLN A 587 -92.54 -5.23 3.78
N THR A 588 -93.29 -4.57 2.90
CA THR A 588 -94.74 -4.36 2.91
C THR A 588 -95.17 -3.72 1.58
#